data_d6ba90cf56ce8de8654ba954f475dc09
#
_entry.id   d6ba90cf56ce8de8654ba954f475dc09
#
_cell.length_a   1.000
_cell.length_b   1.000
_cell.length_c   1.000
_cell.angle_alpha   90.00
_cell.angle_beta   90.00
_cell.angle_gamma   90.00
#
_symmetry.space_group_name_H-M   'P 1'
#
loop_
_entity.id
_entity.type
_entity.pdbx_description
1 polymer ?
#
loop_
_entity_poly.entity_id
_entity_poly.type
_entity_poly.pdbx_seq_one_letter_code
_entity_poly.pdbx_strand_id
1 'polypeptide(L)'
;TGSGKTRTVIALCKILLDTGWVKNILFLADRNSLVTQAKRSFVNLLPNLSCTNLVEEKDNYKAHCVFSTYQTMINCIDTVNDKDGKLFTCGHFDLVICDEAHRSIYNKYKDIFTYFDAPLVGLTATPKDEIDKNTYDIFELASGVPTYGYDLAQAVKDGYLVDYVSVESKYKFIENGIVYDELSEEDKEVYEQTFTDENHNMPEAIEASKLNSWVFNRDTIKAVLNTLMTDGIRIDYGQKLGKTVIFAKNHDHAEKILEVFHQEYPHLPDYAKVIDNYMT
;
A
#
# COMPACT_ATOMS: atom_id res chain seq x y z
N THR A 1 -5.67 -8.59 -0.41
CA THR A 1 -5.79 -7.78 -1.64
C THR A 1 -6.28 -8.68 -2.77
N GLY A 2 -7.18 -8.20 -3.66
CA GLY A 2 -7.72 -9.00 -4.77
C GLY A 2 -8.92 -9.89 -4.44
N SER A 3 -9.31 -10.03 -3.17
CA SER A 3 -10.44 -10.87 -2.71
C SER A 3 -11.83 -10.30 -3.00
N GLY A 4 -11.93 -9.13 -3.64
CA GLY A 4 -13.22 -8.54 -4.04
C GLY A 4 -13.85 -7.57 -3.03
N LYS A 5 -13.13 -7.08 -2.00
CA LYS A 5 -13.66 -6.14 -0.98
C LYS A 5 -14.50 -4.99 -1.57
N THR A 6 -13.98 -4.30 -2.58
CA THR A 6 -14.69 -3.19 -3.23
C THR A 6 -15.98 -3.64 -3.89
N ARG A 7 -16.01 -4.83 -4.52
CA ARG A 7 -17.25 -5.37 -5.12
C ARG A 7 -18.29 -5.73 -4.06
N THR A 8 -17.85 -6.29 -2.93
CA THR A 8 -18.73 -6.63 -1.81
C THR A 8 -19.40 -5.38 -1.24
N VAL A 9 -18.62 -4.30 -1.03
CA VAL A 9 -19.21 -3.05 -0.52
C VAL A 9 -20.12 -2.37 -1.54
N ILE A 10 -19.83 -2.47 -2.83
CA ILE A 10 -20.73 -1.96 -3.88
C ILE A 10 -22.06 -2.72 -3.86
N ALA A 11 -22.03 -4.04 -3.68
CA ALA A 11 -23.26 -4.84 -3.53
C ALA A 11 -24.06 -4.44 -2.29
N LEU A 12 -23.39 -4.19 -1.16
CA LEU A 12 -24.02 -3.66 0.05
C LEU A 12 -24.67 -2.30 -0.22
N CYS A 13 -23.94 -1.36 -0.84
CA CYS A 13 -24.47 -0.05 -1.22
C CYS A 13 -25.71 -0.18 -2.12
N LYS A 14 -25.68 -1.09 -3.10
CA LYS A 14 -26.83 -1.32 -3.96
C LYS A 14 -28.07 -1.73 -3.18
N ILE A 15 -27.95 -2.68 -2.26
CA ILE A 15 -29.06 -3.13 -1.42
C ILE A 15 -29.61 -1.97 -0.59
N LEU A 16 -28.74 -1.20 0.06
CA LEU A 16 -29.14 -0.08 0.93
C LEU A 16 -29.78 1.07 0.16
N LEU A 17 -29.31 1.35 -1.06
CA LEU A 17 -29.89 2.35 -1.97
C LEU A 17 -31.26 1.89 -2.49
N ASP A 18 -31.37 0.63 -2.97
CA ASP A 18 -32.61 0.07 -3.53
C ASP A 18 -33.71 -0.02 -2.47
N THR A 19 -33.35 -0.24 -1.20
CA THR A 19 -34.31 -0.27 -0.08
C THR A 19 -34.63 1.10 0.51
N GLY A 20 -33.94 2.15 0.06
CA GLY A 20 -34.13 3.53 0.52
C GLY A 20 -33.54 3.82 1.92
N TRP A 21 -32.74 2.94 2.46
CA TRP A 21 -32.04 3.14 3.75
C TRP A 21 -30.92 4.18 3.65
N VAL A 22 -30.28 4.28 2.49
CA VAL A 22 -29.16 5.18 2.22
C VAL A 22 -29.46 5.95 0.93
N LYS A 23 -29.14 7.23 0.93
CA LYS A 23 -29.21 8.12 -0.23
C LYS A 23 -27.85 8.69 -0.59
N ASN A 24 -27.10 9.12 0.43
CA ASN A 24 -25.81 9.78 0.28
C ASN A 24 -24.70 8.94 0.93
N ILE A 25 -23.67 8.63 0.16
CA ILE A 25 -22.55 7.77 0.56
C ILE A 25 -21.26 8.57 0.51
N LEU A 26 -20.43 8.45 1.54
CA LEU A 26 -19.05 8.91 1.55
C LEU A 26 -18.11 7.70 1.45
N PHE A 27 -17.21 7.71 0.47
CA PHE A 27 -16.13 6.71 0.35
C PHE A 27 -14.78 7.38 0.59
N LEU A 28 -14.03 6.88 1.56
CA LEU A 28 -12.74 7.40 1.97
C LEU A 28 -11.62 6.40 1.69
N ALA A 29 -10.50 6.87 1.11
CA ALA A 29 -9.28 6.09 0.95
C ALA A 29 -8.04 6.95 1.25
N ASP A 30 -6.88 6.30 1.47
CA ASP A 30 -5.65 7.00 1.83
C ASP A 30 -5.04 7.77 0.65
N ARG A 31 -5.18 7.27 -0.59
CA ARG A 31 -4.52 7.82 -1.78
C ARG A 31 -5.51 8.09 -2.90
N ASN A 32 -5.23 9.16 -3.68
CA ASN A 32 -6.09 9.54 -4.82
C ASN A 32 -6.23 8.41 -5.87
N SER A 33 -5.19 7.62 -6.11
CA SER A 33 -5.27 6.47 -7.01
C SER A 33 -6.32 5.44 -6.59
N LEU A 34 -6.45 5.17 -5.27
CA LEU A 34 -7.47 4.27 -4.71
C LEU A 34 -8.86 4.90 -4.79
N VAL A 35 -8.98 6.20 -4.54
CA VAL A 35 -10.22 6.98 -4.70
C VAL A 35 -10.74 6.88 -6.14
N THR A 36 -9.87 7.15 -7.12
CA THR A 36 -10.21 7.10 -8.55
C THR A 36 -10.57 5.68 -8.99
N GLN A 37 -9.85 4.66 -8.51
CA GLN A 37 -10.15 3.25 -8.80
C GLN A 37 -11.50 2.83 -8.21
N ALA A 38 -11.81 3.23 -6.98
CA ALA A 38 -13.08 2.95 -6.32
C ALA A 38 -14.23 3.65 -7.08
N LYS A 39 -14.12 4.95 -7.37
CA LYS A 39 -15.11 5.71 -8.18
C LYS A 39 -15.40 4.99 -9.50
N ARG A 40 -14.36 4.58 -10.24
CA ARG A 40 -14.53 3.85 -11.50
C ARG A 40 -15.31 2.54 -11.32
N SER A 41 -15.04 1.80 -10.26
CA SER A 41 -15.74 0.55 -9.94
C SER A 41 -17.21 0.78 -9.62
N PHE A 42 -17.54 1.84 -8.84
CA PHE A 42 -18.91 2.23 -8.53
C PHE A 42 -19.67 2.66 -9.78
N VAL A 43 -19.10 3.54 -10.60
CA VAL A 43 -19.72 3.99 -11.86
C VAL A 43 -20.01 2.81 -12.79
N ASN A 44 -19.10 1.84 -12.89
CA ASN A 44 -19.30 0.67 -13.76
C ASN A 44 -20.39 -0.29 -13.24
N LEU A 45 -20.52 -0.45 -11.92
CA LEU A 45 -21.43 -1.42 -11.31
C LEU A 45 -22.77 -0.79 -10.88
N LEU A 46 -22.80 0.52 -10.66
CA LEU A 46 -23.97 1.32 -10.28
C LEU A 46 -24.11 2.54 -11.21
N PRO A 47 -24.39 2.36 -12.50
CA PRO A 47 -24.35 3.44 -13.49
C PRO A 47 -25.37 4.55 -13.26
N ASN A 48 -26.42 4.30 -12.48
CA ASN A 48 -27.44 5.30 -12.15
C ASN A 48 -27.10 6.13 -10.89
N LEU A 49 -26.02 5.78 -10.18
CA LEU A 49 -25.56 6.52 -9.01
C LEU A 49 -24.66 7.66 -9.41
N SER A 50 -25.02 8.89 -9.06
CA SER A 50 -24.15 10.05 -9.29
C SER A 50 -22.91 9.97 -8.39
N CYS A 51 -21.72 10.04 -8.98
CA CYS A 51 -20.44 9.87 -8.31
C CYS A 51 -19.51 11.04 -8.58
N THR A 52 -18.86 11.56 -7.55
CA THR A 52 -17.82 12.60 -7.66
C THR A 52 -16.56 12.23 -6.92
N ASN A 53 -15.39 12.68 -7.40
CA ASN A 53 -14.11 12.62 -6.70
C ASN A 53 -13.72 14.03 -6.27
N LEU A 54 -13.82 14.34 -4.98
CA LEU A 54 -13.51 15.67 -4.44
C LEU A 54 -12.04 16.07 -4.56
N VAL A 55 -11.13 15.15 -4.79
CA VAL A 55 -9.72 15.47 -5.01
C VAL A 55 -9.53 16.14 -6.37
N GLU A 56 -10.30 15.70 -7.37
CA GLU A 56 -10.23 16.16 -8.76
C GLU A 56 -11.28 17.24 -9.06
N GLU A 57 -12.51 17.06 -8.54
CA GLU A 57 -13.69 17.89 -8.79
C GLU A 57 -14.14 18.61 -7.51
N LYS A 58 -13.33 19.56 -7.04
CA LYS A 58 -13.51 20.21 -5.72
C LYS A 58 -14.86 20.91 -5.54
N ASP A 59 -15.52 21.32 -6.61
CA ASP A 59 -16.77 22.06 -6.57
C ASP A 59 -18.02 21.19 -6.78
N ASN A 60 -17.84 19.89 -7.04
CA ASN A 60 -18.94 18.96 -7.32
C ASN A 60 -19.28 18.11 -6.11
N TYR A 61 -19.88 18.70 -5.08
CA TYR A 61 -20.27 18.04 -3.82
C TYR A 61 -21.72 17.58 -3.75
N LYS A 62 -22.51 17.75 -4.83
CA LYS A 62 -23.94 17.40 -4.89
C LYS A 62 -24.23 15.96 -5.29
N ALA A 63 -23.21 15.18 -5.60
CA ALA A 63 -23.36 13.78 -5.99
C ALA A 63 -23.82 12.92 -4.80
N HIS A 64 -24.62 11.89 -5.06
CA HIS A 64 -25.08 10.95 -4.05
C HIS A 64 -23.95 10.04 -3.51
N CYS A 65 -22.89 9.84 -4.29
CA CYS A 65 -21.71 9.13 -3.80
C CYS A 65 -20.46 10.02 -3.98
N VAL A 66 -19.90 10.41 -2.86
CA VAL A 66 -18.72 11.28 -2.78
C VAL A 66 -17.51 10.45 -2.44
N PHE A 67 -16.49 10.49 -3.30
CA PHE A 67 -15.21 9.85 -3.10
C PHE A 67 -14.16 10.88 -2.72
N SER A 68 -13.38 10.62 -1.68
CA SER A 68 -12.36 11.56 -1.19
C SER A 68 -11.18 10.82 -0.55
N THR A 69 -10.05 11.49 -0.46
CA THR A 69 -9.02 11.08 0.49
C THR A 69 -9.39 11.56 1.89
N TYR A 70 -8.89 10.87 2.92
CA TYR A 70 -9.05 11.32 4.31
C TYR A 70 -8.52 12.75 4.49
N GLN A 71 -7.38 13.08 3.89
CA GLN A 71 -6.78 14.42 3.98
C GLN A 71 -7.65 15.50 3.33
N THR A 72 -8.25 15.21 2.19
CA THR A 72 -9.17 16.18 1.54
C THR A 72 -10.43 16.37 2.36
N MET A 73 -11.01 15.26 2.87
CA MET A 73 -12.26 15.33 3.63
C MET A 73 -12.11 16.07 4.95
N ILE A 74 -11.00 15.88 5.70
CA ILE A 74 -10.79 16.62 6.95
C ILE A 74 -10.73 18.14 6.72
N ASN A 75 -10.19 18.56 5.59
CA ASN A 75 -10.21 19.99 5.23
C ASN A 75 -11.62 20.47 4.85
N CYS A 76 -12.48 19.59 4.32
CA CYS A 76 -13.84 19.93 3.90
C CYS A 76 -14.82 20.10 5.08
N ILE A 77 -14.65 19.35 6.18
CA ILE A 77 -15.57 19.44 7.34
C ILE A 77 -15.47 20.77 8.06
N ASP A 78 -14.31 21.44 7.96
CA ASP A 78 -14.09 22.76 8.57
C ASP A 78 -14.39 23.93 7.62
N THR A 79 -14.62 23.63 6.32
CA THR A 79 -14.87 24.66 5.32
C THR A 79 -16.28 25.22 5.46
N VAL A 80 -16.39 26.50 5.72
CA VAL A 80 -17.65 27.27 5.71
C VAL A 80 -17.82 27.88 4.33
N ASN A 81 -18.93 27.57 3.67
CA ASN A 81 -19.30 28.24 2.43
C ASN A 81 -20.08 29.53 2.81
N ASP A 82 -19.56 30.72 2.45
CA ASP A 82 -20.07 32.03 2.88
C ASP A 82 -21.57 32.27 2.59
N LYS A 83 -22.18 31.48 1.70
CA LYS A 83 -23.55 31.67 1.30
C LYS A 83 -24.54 30.63 1.87
N ASP A 84 -24.09 29.42 2.13
CA ASP A 84 -24.95 28.27 2.45
C ASP A 84 -24.55 27.52 3.74
N GLY A 85 -23.59 28.01 4.51
CA GLY A 85 -23.08 27.34 5.70
C GLY A 85 -21.95 26.34 5.39
N LYS A 86 -21.86 25.25 6.14
CA LYS A 86 -20.82 24.23 5.95
C LYS A 86 -21.02 23.48 4.64
N LEU A 87 -19.91 23.09 3.98
CA LEU A 87 -19.92 22.33 2.73
C LEU A 87 -20.69 21.01 2.90
N PHE A 88 -20.46 20.30 4.01
CA PHE A 88 -21.21 19.13 4.43
C PHE A 88 -21.69 19.33 5.86
N THR A 89 -22.96 19.08 6.13
CA THR A 89 -23.51 19.00 7.50
C THR A 89 -23.20 17.64 8.11
N CYS A 90 -23.28 17.52 9.42
CA CYS A 90 -23.04 16.26 10.12
C CYS A 90 -23.97 15.11 9.65
N GLY A 91 -25.20 15.43 9.24
CA GLY A 91 -26.17 14.46 8.69
C GLY A 91 -26.22 14.43 7.15
N HIS A 92 -25.17 14.87 6.45
CA HIS A 92 -25.17 14.88 4.98
C HIS A 92 -25.07 13.48 4.39
N PHE A 93 -24.26 12.62 4.98
CA PHE A 93 -24.07 11.24 4.53
C PHE A 93 -24.86 10.27 5.41
N ASP A 94 -25.46 9.26 4.78
CA ASP A 94 -26.19 8.18 5.44
C ASP A 94 -25.31 6.94 5.64
N LEU A 95 -24.12 6.89 5.00
CA LEU A 95 -23.15 5.80 5.10
C LEU A 95 -21.74 6.33 4.82
N VAL A 96 -20.79 5.97 5.66
CA VAL A 96 -19.36 6.25 5.47
C VAL A 96 -18.59 4.94 5.29
N ILE A 97 -17.87 4.81 4.17
CA ILE A 97 -17.05 3.65 3.85
C ILE A 97 -15.59 4.07 3.94
N CYS A 98 -14.82 3.32 4.71
CA CYS A 98 -13.41 3.56 5.00
C CYS A 98 -12.57 2.43 4.39
N ASP A 99 -11.85 2.71 3.30
CA ASP A 99 -10.91 1.75 2.73
C ASP A 99 -9.56 1.80 3.46
N GLU A 100 -8.91 0.65 3.62
CA GLU A 100 -7.70 0.46 4.42
C GLU A 100 -7.87 1.00 5.86
N ALA A 101 -8.99 0.66 6.49
CA ALA A 101 -9.37 1.08 7.84
C ALA A 101 -8.42 0.45 8.88
N HIS A 102 -7.29 1.11 9.14
CA HIS A 102 -6.33 0.71 10.16
C HIS A 102 -5.93 1.88 11.06
N ARG A 103 -5.38 1.58 12.24
CA ARG A 103 -5.14 2.51 13.35
C ARG A 103 -4.52 3.87 12.98
N SER A 104 -3.55 3.89 12.07
CA SER A 104 -2.86 5.13 11.70
C SER A 104 -3.79 6.15 11.05
N ILE A 105 -4.78 5.68 10.28
CA ILE A 105 -5.81 6.49 9.64
C ILE A 105 -6.74 7.09 10.69
N TYR A 106 -7.21 6.27 11.62
CA TYR A 106 -8.11 6.75 12.66
C TYR A 106 -7.47 7.82 13.54
N ASN A 107 -6.30 7.57 14.10
CA ASN A 107 -5.64 8.53 14.99
C ASN A 107 -5.43 9.90 14.33
N LYS A 108 -5.16 9.91 13.02
CA LYS A 108 -4.92 11.14 12.27
C LYS A 108 -6.20 11.86 11.83
N TYR A 109 -7.28 11.12 11.57
CA TYR A 109 -8.51 11.64 10.97
C TYR A 109 -9.76 11.39 11.81
N LYS A 110 -9.59 11.23 13.12
CA LYS A 110 -10.67 10.96 14.08
C LYS A 110 -11.84 11.93 13.95
N ASP A 111 -11.57 13.18 13.67
CA ASP A 111 -12.58 14.24 13.59
C ASP A 111 -13.59 13.98 12.45
N ILE A 112 -13.19 13.31 11.37
CA ILE A 112 -14.13 12.91 10.31
C ILE A 112 -15.18 11.95 10.86
N PHE A 113 -14.75 10.95 11.63
CA PHE A 113 -15.63 9.90 12.16
C PHE A 113 -16.54 10.38 13.28
N THR A 114 -16.13 11.41 14.01
CA THR A 114 -16.96 12.05 15.05
C THR A 114 -17.86 13.14 14.49
N TYR A 115 -17.52 13.69 13.32
CA TYR A 115 -18.29 14.75 12.68
C TYR A 115 -19.55 14.24 11.99
N PHE A 116 -19.44 13.15 11.20
CA PHE A 116 -20.57 12.59 10.47
C PHE A 116 -21.37 11.63 11.33
N ASP A 117 -22.66 11.89 11.50
CA ASP A 117 -23.62 11.02 12.19
C ASP A 117 -24.15 9.97 11.20
N ALA A 118 -23.32 8.99 10.90
CA ALA A 118 -23.62 7.94 9.92
C ALA A 118 -22.94 6.61 10.29
N PRO A 119 -23.54 5.46 9.97
CA PRO A 119 -22.92 4.16 10.11
C PRO A 119 -21.59 4.09 9.34
N LEU A 120 -20.59 3.43 9.96
CA LEU A 120 -19.26 3.25 9.40
C LEU A 120 -19.08 1.82 8.89
N VAL A 121 -18.51 1.68 7.68
CA VAL A 121 -18.08 0.40 7.13
C VAL A 121 -16.58 0.45 6.85
N GLY A 122 -15.81 -0.34 7.57
CA GLY A 122 -14.37 -0.46 7.40
C GLY A 122 -14.00 -1.63 6.48
N LEU A 123 -13.12 -1.38 5.51
CA LEU A 123 -12.51 -2.39 4.67
C LEU A 123 -11.03 -2.51 5.02
N THR A 124 -10.55 -3.72 5.30
CA THR A 124 -9.13 -3.98 5.54
C THR A 124 -8.70 -5.31 4.94
N ALA A 125 -7.45 -5.39 4.51
CA ALA A 125 -6.85 -6.64 4.04
C ALA A 125 -6.22 -7.45 5.20
N THR A 126 -5.86 -6.77 6.27
CA THR A 126 -5.11 -7.34 7.40
C THR A 126 -5.68 -6.83 8.72
N PRO A 127 -6.76 -7.42 9.24
CA PRO A 127 -7.15 -7.18 10.62
C PRO A 127 -6.04 -7.75 11.53
N LYS A 128 -5.28 -6.88 12.20
CA LYS A 128 -4.22 -7.30 13.12
C LYS A 128 -4.78 -7.39 14.54
N ASP A 129 -4.75 -8.58 15.11
CA ASP A 129 -5.40 -8.91 16.37
C ASP A 129 -4.80 -8.22 17.60
N GLU A 130 -3.53 -7.82 17.61
CA GLU A 130 -2.88 -7.30 18.82
C GLU A 130 -2.48 -5.81 18.76
N ILE A 131 -2.22 -5.27 17.59
CA ILE A 131 -1.77 -3.87 17.45
C ILE A 131 -2.96 -2.92 17.24
N ASP A 132 -4.09 -3.42 16.79
CA ASP A 132 -5.23 -2.64 16.31
C ASP A 132 -6.53 -2.84 17.10
N LYS A 133 -6.47 -3.10 18.42
CA LYS A 133 -7.67 -3.08 19.27
C LYS A 133 -8.55 -1.84 19.01
N ASN A 134 -7.93 -0.69 18.76
CA ASN A 134 -8.63 0.55 18.48
C ASN A 134 -9.37 0.56 17.14
N THR A 135 -9.01 -0.27 16.13
CA THR A 135 -9.76 -0.34 14.88
C THR A 135 -11.12 -0.97 15.08
N TYR A 136 -11.22 -2.03 15.88
CA TYR A 136 -12.50 -2.65 16.22
C TYR A 136 -13.36 -1.72 17.07
N ASP A 137 -12.78 -0.98 18.01
CA ASP A 137 -13.49 -0.01 18.87
C ASP A 137 -14.14 1.11 18.04
N ILE A 138 -13.50 1.56 16.97
CA ILE A 138 -14.04 2.59 16.05
C ILE A 138 -15.35 2.13 15.40
N PHE A 139 -15.40 0.86 15.02
CA PHE A 139 -16.55 0.25 14.38
C PHE A 139 -17.49 -0.42 15.38
N GLU A 140 -17.30 -0.18 16.68
CA GLU A 140 -18.11 -0.76 17.78
C GLU A 140 -18.17 -2.29 17.73
N LEU A 141 -17.06 -2.93 17.33
CA LEU A 141 -16.92 -4.37 17.19
C LEU A 141 -16.09 -4.97 18.33
N ALA A 142 -16.35 -6.21 18.69
CA ALA A 142 -15.48 -6.95 19.59
C ALA A 142 -14.09 -7.16 18.94
N SER A 143 -13.02 -6.96 19.74
CA SER A 143 -11.64 -7.11 19.26
C SER A 143 -11.41 -8.49 18.61
N GLY A 144 -10.85 -8.52 17.42
CA GLY A 144 -10.58 -9.74 16.65
C GLY A 144 -11.82 -10.34 15.95
N VAL A 145 -13.00 -9.72 16.07
CA VAL A 145 -14.24 -10.25 15.48
C VAL A 145 -14.77 -9.29 14.41
N PRO A 146 -14.35 -9.42 13.14
CA PRO A 146 -14.93 -8.62 12.06
C PRO A 146 -16.38 -9.02 11.79
N THR A 147 -17.20 -8.09 11.30
CA THR A 147 -18.57 -8.40 10.86
C THR A 147 -18.61 -9.46 9.77
N TYR A 148 -17.62 -9.44 8.87
CA TYR A 148 -17.43 -10.44 7.82
C TYR A 148 -15.93 -10.62 7.54
N GLY A 149 -15.48 -11.87 7.47
CA GLY A 149 -14.11 -12.24 7.14
C GLY A 149 -14.09 -13.20 5.94
N TYR A 150 -13.22 -12.92 4.97
CA TYR A 150 -12.93 -13.79 3.85
C TYR A 150 -11.42 -13.88 3.69
N ASP A 151 -10.85 -14.90 4.31
CA ASP A 151 -9.40 -15.04 4.40
C ASP A 151 -8.78 -15.62 3.10
N LEU A 152 -7.45 -15.59 3.06
CA LEU A 152 -6.71 -16.07 1.90
C LEU A 152 -6.92 -17.57 1.66
N ALA A 153 -6.93 -18.40 2.71
CA ALA A 153 -7.08 -19.84 2.59
C ALA A 153 -8.44 -20.20 1.97
N GLN A 154 -9.51 -19.53 2.41
CA GLN A 154 -10.83 -19.72 1.84
C GLN A 154 -10.89 -19.22 0.39
N ALA A 155 -10.27 -18.06 0.08
CA ALA A 155 -10.25 -17.51 -1.27
C ALA A 155 -9.47 -18.39 -2.27
N VAL A 156 -8.39 -19.03 -1.82
CA VAL A 156 -7.64 -20.02 -2.61
C VAL A 156 -8.48 -21.29 -2.82
N LYS A 157 -9.11 -21.81 -1.77
CA LYS A 157 -10.00 -22.98 -1.85
C LYS A 157 -11.16 -22.77 -2.81
N ASP A 158 -11.73 -21.56 -2.82
CA ASP A 158 -12.83 -21.17 -3.71
C ASP A 158 -12.36 -20.86 -5.15
N GLY A 159 -11.05 -20.85 -5.42
CA GLY A 159 -10.45 -20.62 -6.73
C GLY A 159 -10.40 -19.15 -7.16
N TYR A 160 -10.63 -18.18 -6.26
CA TYR A 160 -10.55 -16.75 -6.55
C TYR A 160 -9.15 -16.17 -6.38
N LEU A 161 -8.32 -16.79 -5.55
CA LEU A 161 -6.92 -16.42 -5.39
C LEU A 161 -6.05 -17.67 -5.60
N VAL A 162 -4.78 -17.45 -5.91
CA VAL A 162 -3.77 -18.50 -6.01
C VAL A 162 -3.01 -18.61 -4.68
N ASP A 163 -2.58 -19.81 -4.36
CA ASP A 163 -1.70 -20.04 -3.23
C ASP A 163 -0.32 -19.42 -3.48
N TYR A 164 0.44 -19.24 -2.42
CA TYR A 164 1.78 -18.64 -2.48
C TYR A 164 2.77 -19.52 -1.71
N VAL A 165 4.03 -19.46 -2.15
CA VAL A 165 5.15 -20.03 -1.43
C VAL A 165 6.03 -18.89 -0.95
N SER A 166 6.30 -18.85 0.35
CA SER A 166 7.28 -17.92 0.93
C SER A 166 8.63 -18.61 0.99
N VAL A 167 9.64 -17.99 0.35
CA VAL A 167 11.02 -18.45 0.41
C VAL A 167 11.85 -17.36 1.09
N GLU A 168 12.50 -17.70 2.18
CA GLU A 168 13.41 -16.82 2.88
C GLU A 168 14.84 -17.15 2.49
N SER A 169 15.55 -16.20 1.89
CA SER A 169 16.98 -16.32 1.58
C SER A 169 17.79 -15.58 2.65
N LYS A 170 18.62 -16.32 3.37
CA LYS A 170 19.52 -15.78 4.39
C LYS A 170 20.91 -15.57 3.84
N TYR A 171 21.41 -14.36 3.93
CA TYR A 171 22.76 -14.02 3.53
C TYR A 171 23.65 -13.93 4.77
N LYS A 172 24.82 -14.55 4.74
CA LYS A 172 25.76 -14.61 5.89
C LYS A 172 26.11 -13.25 6.46
N PHE A 173 26.24 -12.23 5.62
CA PHE A 173 26.58 -10.88 6.06
C PHE A 173 25.44 -10.22 6.85
N ILE A 174 24.16 -10.59 6.60
CA ILE A 174 23.00 -10.09 7.38
C ILE A 174 23.00 -10.70 8.78
N GLU A 175 23.47 -11.94 8.94
CA GLU A 175 23.53 -12.62 10.21
C GLU A 175 24.80 -12.28 11.01
N ASN A 176 25.95 -12.19 10.36
CA ASN A 176 27.25 -12.09 11.00
C ASN A 176 27.85 -10.67 10.97
N GLY A 177 27.22 -9.74 10.27
CA GLY A 177 27.82 -8.43 10.01
C GLY A 177 28.80 -8.45 8.84
N ILE A 178 29.54 -7.36 8.65
CA ILE A 178 30.53 -7.18 7.59
C ILE A 178 31.90 -6.97 8.22
N VAL A 179 32.88 -7.71 7.73
CA VAL A 179 34.29 -7.53 8.09
C VAL A 179 34.99 -6.90 6.89
N TYR A 180 35.67 -5.76 7.08
CA TYR A 180 36.30 -4.99 6.03
C TYR A 180 37.27 -5.82 5.16
N ASP A 181 38.10 -6.66 5.80
CA ASP A 181 39.09 -7.47 5.10
C ASP A 181 38.50 -8.55 4.17
N GLU A 182 37.22 -8.91 4.37
CA GLU A 182 36.50 -9.92 3.57
C GLU A 182 35.80 -9.32 2.33
N LEU A 183 35.82 -7.98 2.17
CA LEU A 183 35.17 -7.27 1.07
C LEU A 183 35.99 -7.28 -0.22
N SER A 184 35.30 -7.17 -1.36
CA SER A 184 35.92 -6.87 -2.64
C SER A 184 36.54 -5.46 -2.62
N GLU A 185 37.50 -5.19 -3.52
CA GLU A 185 38.12 -3.85 -3.58
C GLU A 185 37.09 -2.75 -3.91
N GLU A 186 36.12 -3.05 -4.77
CA GLU A 186 35.03 -2.11 -5.09
C GLU A 186 34.15 -1.82 -3.85
N ASP A 187 33.85 -2.85 -3.03
CA ASP A 187 33.04 -2.69 -1.83
C ASP A 187 33.81 -2.04 -0.68
N LYS A 188 35.12 -2.16 -0.64
CA LYS A 188 35.96 -1.44 0.32
C LYS A 188 35.88 0.07 0.12
N GLU A 189 35.89 0.54 -1.14
CA GLU A 189 35.72 1.97 -1.43
C GLU A 189 34.37 2.49 -0.93
N VAL A 190 33.30 1.74 -1.14
CA VAL A 190 31.94 2.09 -0.66
C VAL A 190 31.87 2.02 0.88
N TYR A 191 32.52 1.03 1.47
CA TYR A 191 32.60 0.88 2.93
C TYR A 191 33.32 2.09 3.56
N GLU A 192 34.49 2.49 3.01
CA GLU A 192 35.24 3.65 3.47
C GLU A 192 34.42 4.95 3.38
N GLN A 193 33.74 5.18 2.26
CA GLN A 193 32.90 6.36 2.06
C GLN A 193 31.68 6.39 3.00
N THR A 194 31.16 5.21 3.38
CA THR A 194 29.92 5.11 4.16
C THR A 194 30.15 5.13 5.66
N PHE A 195 31.27 4.56 6.13
CA PHE A 195 31.51 4.27 7.53
C PHE A 195 32.74 4.97 8.13
N THR A 196 33.47 5.75 7.35
CA THR A 196 34.54 6.60 7.90
C THR A 196 33.92 7.83 8.57
N ASP A 197 34.31 8.07 9.83
CA ASP A 197 33.82 9.22 10.61
C ASP A 197 34.54 10.52 10.23
N GLU A 198 34.10 11.65 10.77
CA GLU A 198 34.71 12.97 10.56
C GLU A 198 36.18 13.05 11.00
N ASN A 199 36.65 12.11 11.81
CA ASN A 199 38.03 12.01 12.30
C ASN A 199 38.88 10.99 11.51
N HIS A 200 38.34 10.49 10.39
CA HIS A 200 38.99 9.49 9.52
C HIS A 200 39.18 8.12 10.21
N ASN A 201 38.39 7.81 11.23
CA ASN A 201 38.37 6.48 11.82
C ASN A 201 37.34 5.61 11.09
N MET A 202 37.77 4.43 10.67
CA MET A 202 36.97 3.44 9.99
C MET A 202 36.86 2.18 10.88
N PRO A 203 35.66 1.65 11.14
CA PRO A 203 35.50 0.41 11.90
C PRO A 203 36.01 -0.79 11.07
N GLU A 204 36.73 -1.71 11.68
CA GLU A 204 37.19 -2.95 11.04
C GLU A 204 36.02 -3.93 10.76
N ALA A 205 34.94 -3.81 11.50
CA ALA A 205 33.74 -4.62 11.32
C ALA A 205 32.47 -3.85 11.72
N ILE A 206 31.36 -4.17 11.08
CA ILE A 206 30.03 -3.62 11.37
C ILE A 206 29.08 -4.74 11.77
N GLU A 207 28.45 -4.57 12.93
CA GLU A 207 27.43 -5.50 13.40
C GLU A 207 26.19 -5.51 12.48
N ALA A 208 25.54 -6.67 12.40
CA ALA A 208 24.32 -6.88 11.61
C ALA A 208 23.23 -5.82 11.84
N SER A 209 23.11 -5.29 13.07
CA SER A 209 22.15 -4.24 13.44
C SER A 209 22.38 -2.88 12.76
N LYS A 210 23.60 -2.60 12.30
CA LYS A 210 24.00 -1.34 11.65
C LYS A 210 24.03 -1.41 10.12
N LEU A 211 23.67 -2.55 9.55
CA LEU A 211 23.78 -2.86 8.11
C LEU A 211 22.80 -2.15 7.19
N ASN A 212 21.85 -1.37 7.70
CA ASN A 212 20.83 -0.71 6.88
C ASN A 212 21.38 0.18 5.75
N SER A 213 22.61 0.68 5.89
CA SER A 213 23.30 1.47 4.84
C SER A 213 24.00 0.59 3.81
N TRP A 214 24.34 -0.65 4.15
CA TRP A 214 25.11 -1.57 3.33
C TRP A 214 24.29 -2.41 2.34
N VAL A 215 22.97 -2.47 2.54
CA VAL A 215 22.04 -3.20 1.63
C VAL A 215 22.09 -2.65 0.20
N PHE A 216 22.73 -1.48 0.00
CA PHE A 216 22.92 -0.83 -1.30
C PHE A 216 24.23 -1.24 -2.01
N ASN A 217 25.07 -2.09 -1.42
CA ASN A 217 26.29 -2.49 -2.06
C ASN A 217 26.00 -3.39 -3.29
N ARG A 218 26.89 -3.33 -4.25
CA ARG A 218 26.78 -4.06 -5.52
C ARG A 218 26.71 -5.56 -5.34
N ASP A 219 27.55 -6.14 -4.48
CA ASP A 219 27.65 -7.59 -4.29
C ASP A 219 26.39 -8.16 -3.61
N THR A 220 25.79 -7.42 -2.69
CA THR A 220 24.50 -7.79 -2.11
C THR A 220 23.39 -7.80 -3.17
N ILE A 221 23.29 -6.74 -3.97
CA ILE A 221 22.31 -6.65 -5.05
C ILE A 221 22.54 -7.78 -6.06
N LYS A 222 23.79 -8.03 -6.45
CA LYS A 222 24.17 -9.13 -7.35
C LYS A 222 23.76 -10.49 -6.80
N ALA A 223 24.03 -10.77 -5.52
CA ALA A 223 23.63 -12.01 -4.87
C ALA A 223 22.11 -12.22 -4.89
N VAL A 224 21.33 -11.16 -4.55
CA VAL A 224 19.88 -11.19 -4.61
C VAL A 224 19.35 -11.42 -6.03
N LEU A 225 19.91 -10.72 -7.01
CA LEU A 225 19.54 -10.89 -8.42
C LEU A 225 19.87 -12.29 -8.93
N ASN A 226 21.03 -12.84 -8.57
CA ASN A 226 21.41 -14.20 -8.94
C ASN A 226 20.44 -15.23 -8.35
N THR A 227 20.11 -15.11 -7.06
CA THR A 227 19.10 -15.99 -6.42
C THR A 227 17.77 -15.88 -7.16
N LEU A 228 17.28 -14.67 -7.44
CA LEU A 228 16.05 -14.46 -8.19
C LEU A 228 16.11 -15.10 -9.59
N MET A 229 17.19 -14.91 -10.32
CA MET A 229 17.34 -15.40 -11.68
C MET A 229 17.56 -16.92 -11.73
N THR A 230 18.00 -17.55 -10.63
CA THR A 230 18.21 -19.01 -10.54
C THR A 230 16.96 -19.70 -10.02
N ASP A 231 16.39 -19.24 -8.90
CA ASP A 231 15.36 -19.93 -8.13
C ASP A 231 13.95 -19.35 -8.36
N GLY A 232 13.86 -18.23 -9.07
CA GLY A 232 12.58 -17.57 -9.37
C GLY A 232 11.67 -18.44 -10.25
N ILE A 233 10.36 -18.28 -10.07
CA ILE A 233 9.36 -19.02 -10.85
C ILE A 233 9.54 -18.76 -12.36
N ARG A 234 9.69 -19.85 -13.11
CA ARG A 234 9.84 -19.81 -14.57
C ARG A 234 8.52 -20.00 -15.29
N ILE A 235 8.36 -19.28 -16.39
CA ILE A 235 7.26 -19.40 -17.35
C ILE A 235 7.82 -19.72 -18.74
N ASP A 236 6.95 -19.91 -19.74
CA ASP A 236 7.31 -20.21 -21.12
C ASP A 236 8.27 -21.44 -21.20
N TYR A 237 7.86 -22.55 -20.57
CA TYR A 237 8.66 -23.79 -20.52
C TYR A 237 10.04 -23.62 -19.87
N GLY A 238 10.16 -22.71 -18.91
CA GLY A 238 11.40 -22.45 -18.18
C GLY A 238 12.30 -21.38 -18.82
N GLN A 239 11.91 -20.80 -19.95
CA GLN A 239 12.75 -19.87 -20.69
C GLN A 239 12.76 -18.46 -20.07
N LYS A 240 11.67 -18.03 -19.39
CA LYS A 240 11.56 -16.69 -18.83
C LYS A 240 11.25 -16.75 -17.33
N LEU A 241 11.77 -15.77 -16.61
CA LEU A 241 11.32 -15.49 -15.26
C LEU A 241 9.87 -14.99 -15.30
N GLY A 242 9.05 -15.44 -14.37
CA GLY A 242 7.67 -14.94 -14.20
C GLY A 242 7.66 -13.45 -13.88
N LYS A 243 6.48 -12.81 -13.96
CA LYS A 243 6.33 -11.40 -13.58
C LYS A 243 6.80 -11.21 -12.14
N THR A 244 7.80 -10.37 -11.97
CA THR A 244 8.47 -10.14 -10.69
C THR A 244 8.40 -8.67 -10.33
N VAL A 245 8.22 -8.36 -9.05
CA VAL A 245 8.31 -7.01 -8.49
C VAL A 245 9.38 -7.02 -7.41
N ILE A 246 10.36 -6.14 -7.53
CA ILE A 246 11.40 -5.92 -6.52
C ILE A 246 11.06 -4.62 -5.80
N PHE A 247 10.89 -4.67 -4.48
CA PHE A 247 10.66 -3.50 -3.66
C PHE A 247 11.98 -2.92 -3.18
N ALA A 248 12.33 -1.76 -3.71
CA ALA A 248 13.50 -0.99 -3.30
C ALA A 248 13.16 -0.04 -2.15
N LYS A 249 14.17 0.39 -1.39
CA LYS A 249 14.00 1.34 -0.27
C LYS A 249 13.58 2.73 -0.73
N ASN A 250 14.15 3.20 -1.85
CA ASN A 250 13.88 4.50 -2.49
C ASN A 250 14.23 4.42 -3.98
N HIS A 251 14.08 5.55 -4.68
CA HIS A 251 14.37 5.70 -6.10
C HIS A 251 15.83 5.32 -6.44
N ASP A 252 16.80 5.90 -5.73
CA ASP A 252 18.24 5.68 -5.99
C ASP A 252 18.61 4.19 -5.83
N HIS A 253 18.00 3.51 -4.84
CA HIS A 253 18.17 2.06 -4.68
C HIS A 253 17.57 1.29 -5.86
N ALA A 254 16.42 1.69 -6.37
CA ALA A 254 15.79 1.05 -7.53
C ALA A 254 16.67 1.22 -8.79
N GLU A 255 17.23 2.41 -9.01
CA GLU A 255 18.15 2.67 -10.12
C GLU A 255 19.44 1.86 -9.98
N LYS A 256 20.00 1.75 -8.77
CA LYS A 256 21.20 0.94 -8.52
C LYS A 256 20.95 -0.54 -8.79
N ILE A 257 19.79 -1.08 -8.40
CA ILE A 257 19.40 -2.47 -8.72
C ILE A 257 19.33 -2.66 -10.25
N LEU A 258 18.73 -1.70 -10.96
CA LEU A 258 18.64 -1.77 -12.43
C LEU A 258 20.01 -1.69 -13.09
N GLU A 259 20.90 -0.82 -12.62
CA GLU A 259 22.29 -0.72 -13.10
C GLU A 259 23.02 -2.05 -12.95
N VAL A 260 23.01 -2.65 -11.76
CA VAL A 260 23.64 -3.95 -11.49
C VAL A 260 22.99 -5.05 -12.33
N PHE A 261 21.67 -5.02 -12.52
CA PHE A 261 20.99 -5.99 -13.39
C PHE A 261 21.51 -5.91 -14.83
N HIS A 262 21.65 -4.73 -15.41
CA HIS A 262 22.17 -4.57 -16.78
C HIS A 262 23.63 -4.99 -16.91
N GLN A 263 24.44 -4.80 -15.87
CA GLN A 263 25.85 -5.24 -15.86
C GLN A 263 25.97 -6.76 -15.78
N GLU A 264 25.17 -7.42 -14.95
CA GLU A 264 25.21 -8.88 -14.78
C GLU A 264 24.47 -9.63 -15.91
N TYR A 265 23.45 -9.00 -16.51
CA TYR A 265 22.60 -9.59 -17.56
C TYR A 265 22.52 -8.69 -18.81
N PRO A 266 23.66 -8.35 -19.47
CA PRO A 266 23.69 -7.42 -20.60
C PRO A 266 22.90 -7.90 -21.83
N HIS A 267 22.59 -9.19 -21.90
CA HIS A 267 21.78 -9.79 -22.95
C HIS A 267 20.26 -9.62 -22.75
N LEU A 268 19.83 -8.97 -21.64
CA LEU A 268 18.43 -8.75 -21.27
C LEU A 268 18.13 -7.23 -21.05
N PRO A 269 18.39 -6.35 -22.04
CA PRO A 269 18.36 -4.89 -21.81
C PRO A 269 17.00 -4.34 -21.45
N ASP A 270 15.91 -4.93 -21.93
CA ASP A 270 14.53 -4.48 -21.69
C ASP A 270 13.78 -5.35 -20.66
N TYR A 271 14.49 -6.18 -19.93
CA TYR A 271 13.87 -7.17 -19.03
C TYR A 271 13.43 -6.59 -17.70
N ALA A 272 14.07 -5.53 -17.24
CA ALA A 272 13.78 -4.84 -15.98
C ALA A 272 13.58 -3.34 -16.21
N LYS A 273 12.72 -2.72 -15.40
CA LYS A 273 12.47 -1.27 -15.41
C LYS A 273 12.20 -0.79 -14.00
N VAL A 274 12.65 0.42 -13.68
CA VAL A 274 12.23 1.12 -12.46
C VAL A 274 10.81 1.62 -12.65
N ILE A 275 9.99 1.48 -11.62
CA ILE A 275 8.63 2.03 -11.54
C ILE A 275 8.57 2.89 -10.29
N ASP A 276 8.34 4.19 -10.45
CA ASP A 276 8.27 5.15 -9.38
C ASP A 276 7.25 6.27 -9.65
N ASN A 277 7.20 7.27 -8.78
CA ASN A 277 6.29 8.41 -8.89
C ASN A 277 6.68 9.40 -10.01
N TYR A 278 7.84 9.25 -10.63
CA TYR A 278 8.35 10.12 -11.69
C TYR A 278 8.02 9.59 -13.10
N MET A 279 7.47 8.38 -13.20
CA MET A 279 6.96 7.87 -14.46
C MET A 279 5.60 8.53 -14.78
N THR A 280 5.61 9.39 -15.78
CA THR A 280 4.42 10.03 -16.39
C THR A 280 3.80 9.14 -17.45
#